data_4dcee312785bf7e2b4cac21118b22d5a
#
_entry.id   4dcee312785bf7e2b4cac21118b22d5a
#
_cell.length_a   1.000
_cell.length_b   1.000
_cell.length_c   1.000
_cell.angle_alpha   90.00
_cell.angle_beta   90.00
_cell.angle_gamma   90.00
#
_symmetry.space_group_name_H-M   'P 1'
#
loop_
_entity.id
_entity.type
_entity.pdbx_description
1 polymer ?
#
loop_
_entity_poly.entity_id
_entity_poly.type
_entity_poly.pdbx_seq_one_letter_code
_entity_poly.pdbx_strand_id
1 'polypeptide(L)'
;MIATRRAVLAGAGAGLIAGPLSAQDRNALPLALNGAWRQGGYALGSTVPGALVFVDGEALTTASAAGLFVIGFDRDAGPGARIEVRSADGARSARRALDIAPYAFPSTSVNGLPPSTVEPRDPALLARIQREIALKTEGFASRIDADDFKDGFVWPLDSYRVSSAWGAQRILNGTPARPHYGIDLAAPQGSVIRAPADGRIDFVRPDMHFEGGLTLIDHGQGLITCYLHQSQLDVRQGQRVRRGDPLGRVGMTGRATGPHLCWRMKWRDRNLDPSLMVGAQAPKTLA
;
A
#
# COMPACT_ATOMS: atom_id res chain seq x y z
N MET A 1 -72.89 -4.04 40.48
CA MET A 1 -73.06 -4.63 39.13
C MET A 1 -72.07 -3.89 38.21
N ILE A 2 -70.88 -4.46 37.95
CA ILE A 2 -69.89 -3.86 37.06
C ILE A 2 -69.58 -4.92 36.02
N ALA A 3 -69.89 -4.63 34.76
CA ALA A 3 -69.70 -5.51 33.62
C ALA A 3 -68.26 -5.29 33.04
N THR A 4 -67.43 -6.34 33.02
CA THR A 4 -66.12 -6.37 32.40
C THR A 4 -66.27 -6.69 30.91
N ARG A 5 -65.80 -5.76 30.06
CA ARG A 5 -65.61 -5.98 28.60
C ARG A 5 -64.23 -6.63 28.32
N ARG A 6 -64.24 -7.81 27.73
CA ARG A 6 -63.08 -8.46 27.15
C ARG A 6 -62.84 -7.85 25.76
N ALA A 7 -61.63 -7.29 25.55
CA ALA A 7 -61.16 -6.89 24.24
C ALA A 7 -60.47 -8.09 23.59
N VAL A 8 -60.86 -8.44 22.37
CA VAL A 8 -60.24 -9.45 21.52
C VAL A 8 -59.20 -8.71 20.65
N LEU A 9 -57.92 -9.02 20.83
CA LEU A 9 -56.84 -8.55 19.94
C LEU A 9 -56.74 -9.50 18.75
N ALA A 10 -57.08 -9.01 17.57
CA ALA A 10 -56.82 -9.68 16.30
C ALA A 10 -55.38 -9.39 15.91
N GLY A 11 -54.51 -10.42 15.91
CA GLY A 11 -53.14 -10.32 15.39
C GLY A 11 -53.15 -10.35 13.86
N ALA A 12 -52.71 -9.23 13.26
CA ALA A 12 -52.40 -9.19 11.83
C ALA A 12 -51.00 -9.74 11.60
N GLY A 13 -50.86 -10.93 11.06
CA GLY A 13 -49.64 -11.52 10.60
C GLY A 13 -49.16 -10.80 9.33
N ALA A 14 -48.09 -10.00 9.40
CA ALA A 14 -47.41 -9.45 8.24
C ALA A 14 -46.58 -10.57 7.60
N GLY A 15 -47.08 -11.17 6.53
CA GLY A 15 -46.33 -12.06 5.67
C GLY A 15 -45.27 -11.26 4.91
N LEU A 16 -43.99 -11.53 5.18
CA LEU A 16 -42.86 -11.06 4.36
C LEU A 16 -42.96 -11.75 2.99
N ILE A 17 -43.49 -11.03 2.01
CA ILE A 17 -43.41 -11.45 0.60
C ILE A 17 -41.95 -11.17 0.16
N ALA A 18 -41.12 -12.21 0.11
CA ALA A 18 -39.85 -12.14 -0.58
C ALA A 18 -40.13 -11.93 -2.09
N GLY A 19 -39.97 -10.72 -2.56
CA GLY A 19 -40.07 -10.43 -3.98
C GLY A 19 -38.97 -11.17 -4.75
N PRO A 20 -39.18 -11.54 -6.03
CA PRO A 20 -38.16 -12.19 -6.83
C PRO A 20 -36.97 -11.25 -6.97
N LEU A 21 -35.76 -11.74 -6.66
CA LEU A 21 -34.49 -11.06 -6.97
C LEU A 21 -34.48 -10.65 -8.44
N SER A 22 -34.21 -9.39 -8.72
CA SER A 22 -34.20 -8.86 -10.08
C SER A 22 -33.15 -9.60 -10.92
N ALA A 23 -33.37 -9.70 -12.23
CA ALA A 23 -32.43 -10.36 -13.16
C ALA A 23 -31.01 -9.73 -13.12
N GLN A 24 -30.91 -8.50 -12.66
CA GLN A 24 -29.67 -7.75 -12.51
C GLN A 24 -28.80 -8.34 -11.38
N ASP A 25 -29.39 -8.92 -10.33
CA ASP A 25 -28.68 -9.51 -9.19
C ASP A 25 -28.04 -10.88 -9.54
N ARG A 26 -28.59 -11.59 -10.52
CA ARG A 26 -28.08 -12.92 -10.94
C ARG A 26 -26.76 -12.85 -11.73
N ASN A 27 -26.44 -11.72 -12.33
CA ASN A 27 -25.22 -11.49 -13.11
C ASN A 27 -24.15 -10.68 -12.34
N ALA A 28 -24.42 -10.26 -11.11
CA ALA A 28 -23.44 -9.55 -10.31
C ALA A 28 -22.35 -10.51 -9.80
N LEU A 29 -21.09 -10.07 -9.89
CA LEU A 29 -19.99 -10.75 -9.19
C LEU A 29 -20.03 -10.39 -7.71
N PRO A 30 -19.58 -11.28 -6.81
CA PRO A 30 -19.29 -10.88 -5.44
C PRO A 30 -18.15 -9.85 -5.45
N LEU A 31 -18.28 -8.80 -4.66
CA LEU A 31 -17.25 -7.78 -4.49
C LEU A 31 -17.28 -7.29 -3.04
N ALA A 32 -16.27 -7.67 -2.26
CA ALA A 32 -16.05 -7.13 -0.94
C ALA A 32 -14.79 -6.25 -0.94
N LEU A 33 -14.85 -5.11 -0.26
CA LEU A 33 -13.74 -4.17 -0.12
C LEU A 33 -13.62 -3.74 1.33
N ASN A 34 -12.39 -3.69 1.83
CA ASN A 34 -12.04 -2.98 3.05
C ASN A 34 -10.75 -2.17 2.82
N GLY A 35 -10.40 -1.28 3.72
CA GLY A 35 -9.15 -0.53 3.60
C GLY A 35 -9.24 0.89 4.18
N ALA A 36 -8.23 1.67 3.86
CA ALA A 36 -8.14 3.09 4.20
C ALA A 36 -8.42 3.94 2.95
N TRP A 37 -9.66 4.35 2.77
CA TRP A 37 -10.09 5.09 1.58
C TRP A 37 -9.79 6.59 1.74
N ARG A 38 -8.55 6.90 1.60
CA ARG A 38 -8.01 8.27 1.71
C ARG A 38 -6.79 8.44 0.80
N GLN A 39 -6.37 9.67 0.60
CA GLN A 39 -5.10 9.97 -0.07
C GLN A 39 -3.93 9.24 0.63
N GLY A 40 -3.12 8.53 -0.16
CA GLY A 40 -2.06 7.64 0.33
C GLY A 40 -2.55 6.29 0.84
N GLY A 41 -3.84 6.02 0.78
CA GLY A 41 -4.45 4.79 1.29
C GLY A 41 -4.56 3.66 0.26
N TYR A 42 -5.38 2.68 0.59
CA TYR A 42 -5.53 1.45 -0.18
C TYR A 42 -6.95 0.86 -0.04
N ALA A 43 -7.29 -0.07 -0.93
CA ALA A 43 -8.37 -1.02 -0.76
C ALA A 43 -7.82 -2.45 -0.94
N LEU A 44 -8.16 -3.34 -0.02
CA LEU A 44 -8.05 -4.78 -0.17
C LEU A 44 -9.41 -5.31 -0.61
N GLY A 45 -9.43 -6.14 -1.65
CA GLY A 45 -10.66 -6.65 -2.21
C GLY A 45 -10.69 -8.16 -2.33
N SER A 46 -11.92 -8.72 -2.35
CA SER A 46 -12.16 -10.09 -2.76
C SER A 46 -13.31 -10.16 -3.76
N THR A 47 -13.16 -11.08 -4.74
CA THR A 47 -14.13 -11.40 -5.78
C THR A 47 -13.89 -12.84 -6.25
N VAL A 48 -14.39 -13.22 -7.44
CA VAL A 48 -14.08 -14.53 -8.02
C VAL A 48 -12.61 -14.59 -8.51
N PRO A 49 -11.95 -15.75 -8.44
CA PRO A 49 -10.61 -15.95 -8.98
C PRO A 49 -10.51 -15.53 -10.45
N GLY A 50 -9.39 -14.89 -10.82
CA GLY A 50 -9.11 -14.50 -12.20
C GLY A 50 -9.96 -13.35 -12.75
N ALA A 51 -10.80 -12.72 -11.94
CA ALA A 51 -11.55 -11.54 -12.37
C ALA A 51 -10.61 -10.36 -12.65
N LEU A 52 -10.85 -9.65 -13.75
CA LEU A 52 -10.16 -8.41 -14.07
C LEU A 52 -10.63 -7.30 -13.13
N VAL A 53 -9.71 -6.51 -12.60
CA VAL A 53 -9.97 -5.40 -11.68
C VAL A 53 -9.63 -4.09 -12.36
N PHE A 54 -10.64 -3.23 -12.45
CA PHE A 54 -10.54 -1.90 -13.04
C PHE A 54 -10.63 -0.83 -11.95
N VAL A 55 -9.87 0.23 -12.12
CA VAL A 55 -9.98 1.46 -11.33
C VAL A 55 -10.19 2.61 -12.31
N ASP A 56 -11.28 3.32 -12.18
CA ASP A 56 -11.68 4.45 -13.05
C ASP A 56 -11.69 4.10 -14.55
N GLY A 57 -11.98 2.83 -14.86
CA GLY A 57 -12.06 2.31 -16.23
C GLY A 57 -10.76 1.71 -16.77
N GLU A 58 -9.65 1.84 -16.06
CA GLU A 58 -8.36 1.24 -16.41
C GLU A 58 -8.21 -0.14 -15.78
N ALA A 59 -7.87 -1.17 -16.56
CA ALA A 59 -7.58 -2.53 -16.09
C ALA A 59 -6.20 -2.54 -15.43
N LEU A 60 -6.14 -2.60 -14.09
CA LEU A 60 -4.89 -2.48 -13.35
C LEU A 60 -4.37 -3.78 -12.77
N THR A 61 -5.23 -4.70 -12.39
CA THR A 61 -4.80 -5.99 -11.81
C THR A 61 -5.83 -7.08 -12.09
N THR A 62 -5.50 -8.30 -11.68
CA THR A 62 -6.38 -9.48 -11.77
C THR A 62 -6.48 -10.07 -10.36
N ALA A 63 -7.67 -10.47 -9.95
CA ALA A 63 -7.84 -11.17 -8.69
C ALA A 63 -7.07 -12.51 -8.73
N SER A 64 -6.38 -12.82 -7.64
CA SER A 64 -5.56 -14.03 -7.52
C SER A 64 -6.37 -15.32 -7.60
N ALA A 65 -5.69 -16.47 -7.52
CA ALA A 65 -6.34 -17.77 -7.39
C ALA A 65 -7.22 -17.89 -6.13
N ALA A 66 -6.97 -17.07 -5.10
CA ALA A 66 -7.83 -16.94 -3.92
C ALA A 66 -8.94 -15.87 -4.08
N GLY A 67 -9.04 -15.23 -5.25
CA GLY A 67 -9.98 -14.16 -5.50
C GLY A 67 -9.62 -12.83 -4.85
N LEU A 68 -8.39 -12.66 -4.35
CA LEU A 68 -7.95 -11.47 -3.64
C LEU A 68 -7.27 -10.47 -4.58
N PHE A 69 -7.37 -9.17 -4.25
CA PHE A 69 -6.66 -8.11 -4.96
C PHE A 69 -6.38 -6.91 -4.04
N VAL A 70 -5.43 -6.07 -4.46
CA VAL A 70 -5.09 -4.81 -3.80
C VAL A 70 -5.18 -3.65 -4.79
N ILE A 71 -5.59 -2.48 -4.30
CA ILE A 71 -5.64 -1.21 -5.03
C ILE A 71 -5.02 -0.14 -4.15
N GLY A 72 -4.20 0.73 -4.73
CA GLY A 72 -3.62 1.89 -4.06
C GLY A 72 -4.26 3.20 -4.50
N PHE A 73 -4.33 4.17 -3.59
CA PHE A 73 -4.72 5.55 -3.85
C PHE A 73 -3.50 6.45 -3.61
N ASP A 74 -3.00 7.13 -4.67
CA ASP A 74 -1.82 7.98 -4.54
C ASP A 74 -2.05 9.13 -3.54
N ARG A 75 -0.95 9.79 -3.16
CA ARG A 75 -0.96 10.99 -2.32
C ARG A 75 -1.92 12.07 -2.85
N ASP A 76 -1.95 12.23 -4.15
CA ASP A 76 -2.73 13.25 -4.83
C ASP A 76 -3.99 12.68 -5.50
N ALA A 77 -4.49 11.52 -5.01
CA ALA A 77 -5.72 10.91 -5.50
C ALA A 77 -6.90 11.89 -5.41
N GLY A 78 -7.76 11.86 -6.43
CA GLY A 78 -9.00 12.63 -6.46
C GLY A 78 -9.99 12.20 -5.36
N PRO A 79 -11.13 12.91 -5.23
CA PRO A 79 -12.07 12.69 -4.14
C PRO A 79 -12.89 11.40 -4.27
N GLY A 80 -12.73 10.64 -5.35
CA GLY A 80 -13.45 9.38 -5.55
C GLY A 80 -12.67 8.41 -6.41
N ALA A 81 -13.04 7.12 -6.34
CA ALA A 81 -12.53 6.07 -7.21
C ALA A 81 -13.65 5.09 -7.55
N ARG A 82 -13.74 4.65 -8.80
CA ARG A 82 -14.69 3.63 -9.25
C ARG A 82 -13.97 2.33 -9.45
N ILE A 83 -14.31 1.36 -8.61
CA ILE A 83 -13.78 0.01 -8.69
C ILE A 83 -14.77 -0.84 -9.47
N GLU A 84 -14.31 -1.56 -10.47
CA GLU A 84 -15.09 -2.53 -11.22
C GLU A 84 -14.34 -3.85 -11.28
N VAL A 85 -15.04 -4.95 -11.06
CA VAL A 85 -14.53 -6.30 -11.30
C VAL A 85 -15.32 -6.93 -12.42
N ARG A 86 -14.65 -7.62 -13.34
CA ARG A 86 -15.27 -8.37 -14.46
C ARG A 86 -14.77 -9.80 -14.48
N SER A 87 -15.66 -10.76 -14.70
CA SER A 87 -15.25 -12.15 -14.96
C SER A 87 -14.35 -12.22 -16.21
N ALA A 88 -13.53 -13.25 -16.30
CA ALA A 88 -12.57 -13.41 -17.39
C ALA A 88 -13.24 -13.46 -18.79
N ASP A 89 -14.48 -13.97 -18.87
CA ASP A 89 -15.32 -13.98 -20.08
C ASP A 89 -16.05 -12.64 -20.34
N GLY A 90 -15.97 -11.69 -19.40
CA GLY A 90 -16.67 -10.40 -19.46
C GLY A 90 -18.19 -10.44 -19.23
N ALA A 91 -18.77 -11.65 -18.99
CA ALA A 91 -20.22 -11.82 -18.91
C ALA A 91 -20.82 -11.27 -17.61
N ARG A 92 -20.04 -11.23 -16.53
CA ARG A 92 -20.49 -10.75 -15.21
C ARG A 92 -19.58 -9.64 -14.70
N SER A 93 -20.15 -8.70 -13.95
CA SER A 93 -19.39 -7.62 -13.34
C SER A 93 -20.00 -7.18 -12.02
N ALA A 94 -19.19 -6.49 -11.21
CA ALA A 94 -19.66 -5.70 -10.08
C ALA A 94 -18.90 -4.38 -10.01
N ARG A 95 -19.56 -3.35 -9.48
CA ARG A 95 -18.99 -1.99 -9.37
C ARG A 95 -19.19 -1.42 -7.97
N ARG A 96 -18.22 -0.65 -7.52
CA ARG A 96 -18.30 0.11 -6.28
C ARG A 96 -17.66 1.49 -6.47
N ALA A 97 -18.38 2.54 -6.10
CA ALA A 97 -17.81 3.86 -5.93
C ALA A 97 -17.28 3.98 -4.49
N LEU A 98 -16.11 4.59 -4.34
CA LEU A 98 -15.46 4.89 -3.07
C LEU A 98 -15.24 6.38 -2.96
N ASP A 99 -15.59 6.97 -1.83
CA ASP A 99 -15.20 8.33 -1.48
C ASP A 99 -13.80 8.30 -0.89
N ILE A 100 -12.86 9.00 -1.53
CA ILE A 100 -11.46 9.08 -1.11
C ILE A 100 -11.27 10.34 -0.29
N ALA A 101 -11.10 10.17 1.02
CA ALA A 101 -10.93 11.30 1.93
C ALA A 101 -9.62 12.06 1.64
N PRO A 102 -9.64 13.40 1.55
CA PRO A 102 -8.42 14.19 1.45
C PRO A 102 -7.63 14.11 2.76
N TYR A 103 -6.33 14.39 2.66
CA TYR A 103 -5.46 14.46 3.82
C TYR A 103 -4.58 15.72 3.78
N ALA A 104 -4.53 16.44 4.90
CA ALA A 104 -3.69 17.63 5.05
C ALA A 104 -2.24 17.22 5.34
N PHE A 105 -1.41 17.14 4.31
CA PHE A 105 -0.01 16.77 4.45
C PHE A 105 0.80 17.92 5.07
N PRO A 106 1.57 17.67 6.13
CA PRO A 106 2.43 18.69 6.73
C PRO A 106 3.59 19.07 5.81
N SER A 107 4.20 20.25 6.04
CA SER A 107 5.49 20.60 5.46
C SER A 107 6.61 20.28 6.45
N THR A 108 7.75 19.82 5.92
CA THR A 108 8.93 19.49 6.74
C THR A 108 10.18 20.07 6.10
N SER A 109 10.93 20.86 6.88
CA SER A 109 12.24 21.38 6.47
C SER A 109 13.35 20.45 6.95
N VAL A 110 14.27 20.10 6.06
CA VAL A 110 15.46 19.29 6.35
C VAL A 110 16.68 20.12 5.94
N ASN A 111 17.49 20.49 6.92
CA ASN A 111 18.68 21.30 6.71
C ASN A 111 19.96 20.50 6.99
N GLY A 112 21.13 21.02 6.55
CA GLY A 112 22.41 20.36 6.74
C GLY A 112 22.67 19.19 5.80
N LEU A 113 21.90 19.08 4.72
CA LEU A 113 22.15 18.09 3.66
C LEU A 113 23.34 18.53 2.79
N PRO A 114 24.20 17.60 2.34
CA PRO A 114 25.22 17.90 1.33
C PRO A 114 24.57 18.48 0.07
N PRO A 115 25.10 19.59 -0.51
CA PRO A 115 24.52 20.19 -1.73
C PRO A 115 24.33 19.20 -2.89
N SER A 116 25.24 18.25 -3.05
CA SER A 116 25.18 17.20 -4.07
C SER A 116 23.95 16.28 -3.93
N THR A 117 23.33 16.21 -2.75
CA THR A 117 22.10 15.42 -2.51
C THR A 117 20.83 16.23 -2.63
N VAL A 118 20.92 17.57 -2.75
CA VAL A 118 19.78 18.48 -2.94
C VAL A 118 19.70 18.90 -4.40
N GLU A 119 20.79 19.49 -4.92
CA GLU A 119 20.91 19.94 -6.32
C GLU A 119 22.23 19.40 -6.94
N PRO A 120 22.27 18.13 -7.33
CA PRO A 120 23.46 17.56 -7.96
C PRO A 120 23.74 18.26 -9.31
N ARG A 121 24.98 18.70 -9.51
CA ARG A 121 25.40 19.43 -10.73
C ARG A 121 26.56 18.74 -11.46
N ASP A 122 27.29 17.86 -10.81
CA ASP A 122 28.38 17.10 -11.41
C ASP A 122 27.83 16.14 -12.50
N PRO A 123 28.34 16.22 -13.75
CA PRO A 123 27.84 15.38 -14.84
C PRO A 123 28.00 13.87 -14.58
N ALA A 124 29.11 13.45 -13.93
CA ALA A 124 29.31 12.03 -13.61
C ALA A 124 28.33 11.54 -12.56
N LEU A 125 28.05 12.38 -11.55
CA LEU A 125 27.04 12.12 -10.54
C LEU A 125 25.64 12.07 -11.15
N LEU A 126 25.28 13.00 -12.03
CA LEU A 126 23.99 12.99 -12.73
C LEU A 126 23.82 11.71 -13.57
N ALA A 127 24.87 11.26 -14.28
CA ALA A 127 24.86 10.00 -15.02
C ALA A 127 24.69 8.80 -14.09
N ARG A 128 25.32 8.79 -12.91
CA ARG A 128 25.10 7.77 -11.87
C ARG A 128 23.64 7.75 -11.40
N ILE A 129 23.09 8.90 -11.06
CA ILE A 129 21.69 9.03 -10.60
C ILE A 129 20.72 8.50 -11.67
N GLN A 130 20.93 8.81 -12.94
CA GLN A 130 20.08 8.31 -14.03
C GLN A 130 20.12 6.77 -14.13
N ARG A 131 21.31 6.16 -14.05
CA ARG A 131 21.44 4.69 -14.02
C ARG A 131 20.72 4.08 -12.79
N GLU A 132 20.84 4.70 -11.62
CA GLU A 132 20.19 4.24 -10.40
C GLU A 132 18.66 4.36 -10.48
N ILE A 133 18.13 5.41 -11.13
CA ILE A 133 16.69 5.56 -11.40
C ILE A 133 16.22 4.42 -12.31
N ALA A 134 16.94 4.10 -13.38
CA ALA A 134 16.58 3.01 -14.29
C ALA A 134 16.53 1.66 -13.55
N LEU A 135 17.56 1.33 -12.76
CA LEU A 135 17.61 0.10 -11.95
C LEU A 135 16.42 0.01 -10.97
N LYS A 136 16.07 1.11 -10.29
CA LYS A 136 14.90 1.14 -9.38
C LYS A 136 13.60 0.96 -10.14
N THR A 137 13.49 1.52 -11.34
CA THR A 137 12.30 1.37 -12.18
C THR A 137 12.06 -0.10 -12.53
N GLU A 138 13.12 -0.85 -12.85
CA GLU A 138 13.04 -2.30 -13.05
C GLU A 138 12.55 -3.03 -11.79
N GLY A 139 13.14 -2.72 -10.61
CA GLY A 139 12.70 -3.30 -9.35
C GLY A 139 11.23 -2.99 -9.03
N PHE A 140 10.75 -1.77 -9.31
CA PHE A 140 9.34 -1.41 -9.13
C PHE A 140 8.41 -2.00 -10.20
N ALA A 141 8.93 -2.56 -11.28
CA ALA A 141 8.14 -3.23 -12.30
C ALA A 141 7.75 -4.67 -11.93
N SER A 142 8.27 -5.22 -10.84
CA SER A 142 7.94 -6.56 -10.35
C SER A 142 6.43 -6.74 -10.12
N ARG A 143 5.92 -7.93 -10.49
CA ARG A 143 4.49 -8.29 -10.41
C ARG A 143 4.37 -9.79 -10.15
N ILE A 144 4.85 -10.26 -8.98
CA ILE A 144 4.67 -11.68 -8.64
C ILE A 144 3.20 -12.00 -8.42
N ASP A 145 2.80 -13.20 -8.82
CA ASP A 145 1.47 -13.75 -8.51
C ASP A 145 1.49 -14.30 -7.08
N ALA A 146 1.17 -13.44 -6.12
CA ALA A 146 1.13 -13.76 -4.70
C ALA A 146 0.14 -12.84 -3.97
N ASP A 147 -0.34 -13.30 -2.82
CA ASP A 147 -1.24 -12.60 -1.91
C ASP A 147 -0.58 -12.35 -0.55
N ASP A 148 0.72 -12.06 -0.55
CA ASP A 148 1.51 -11.88 0.68
C ASP A 148 1.06 -10.67 1.52
N PHE A 149 0.25 -9.79 0.93
CA PHE A 149 -0.39 -8.63 1.58
C PHE A 149 -1.66 -8.98 2.37
N LYS A 150 -2.24 -10.16 2.20
CA LYS A 150 -3.60 -10.50 2.67
C LYS A 150 -3.80 -10.41 4.18
N ASP A 151 -2.76 -10.74 4.95
CA ASP A 151 -2.79 -10.74 6.42
C ASP A 151 -2.27 -9.43 7.01
N GLY A 152 -2.14 -8.38 6.17
CA GLY A 152 -1.65 -7.07 6.53
C GLY A 152 -0.17 -7.06 6.89
N PHE A 153 0.27 -5.94 7.45
CA PHE A 153 1.67 -5.66 7.75
C PHE A 153 1.87 -5.47 9.24
N VAL A 154 3.11 -5.64 9.69
CA VAL A 154 3.59 -5.20 11.01
C VAL A 154 4.65 -4.11 10.83
N TRP A 155 4.96 -3.39 11.90
CA TRP A 155 6.05 -2.41 11.85
C TRP A 155 7.39 -3.12 11.60
N PRO A 156 8.26 -2.55 10.74
CA PRO A 156 9.55 -3.17 10.41
C PRO A 156 10.64 -3.01 11.48
N LEU A 157 10.36 -2.30 12.57
CA LEU A 157 11.26 -2.07 13.70
C LEU A 157 10.54 -2.37 15.02
N ASP A 158 11.24 -3.00 15.95
CA ASP A 158 10.72 -3.32 17.29
C ASP A 158 10.58 -2.06 18.17
N SER A 159 11.46 -1.06 17.98
CA SER A 159 11.45 0.22 18.69
C SER A 159 11.88 1.35 17.78
N TYR A 160 11.12 2.44 17.76
CA TYR A 160 11.36 3.59 16.90
C TYR A 160 10.56 4.81 17.37
N ARG A 161 10.92 5.97 16.83
CA ARG A 161 10.12 7.19 16.89
C ARG A 161 9.85 7.67 15.46
N VAL A 162 8.60 7.97 15.12
CA VAL A 162 8.28 8.61 13.85
C VAL A 162 8.92 10.01 13.83
N SER A 163 9.91 10.21 12.97
CA SER A 163 10.63 11.48 12.82
C SER A 163 10.15 12.30 11.63
N SER A 164 9.51 11.66 10.64
CA SER A 164 8.86 12.33 9.53
C SER A 164 7.67 11.50 9.04
N ALA A 165 6.51 12.15 8.95
CA ALA A 165 5.30 11.53 8.46
C ALA A 165 5.37 11.28 6.95
N TRP A 166 4.63 10.27 6.49
CA TRP A 166 4.43 10.01 5.07
C TRP A 166 3.70 11.16 4.38
N GLY A 167 4.04 11.44 3.13
CA GLY A 167 3.38 12.45 2.30
C GLY A 167 3.75 13.91 2.62
N ALA A 168 4.59 14.16 3.64
CA ALA A 168 5.00 15.51 4.01
C ALA A 168 5.68 16.23 2.84
N GLN A 169 5.29 17.48 2.58
CA GLN A 169 5.97 18.35 1.63
C GLN A 169 7.38 18.64 2.14
N ARG A 170 8.41 18.34 1.33
CA ARG A 170 9.80 18.55 1.72
C ARG A 170 10.31 19.92 1.27
N ILE A 171 11.06 20.57 2.18
CA ILE A 171 11.90 21.73 1.88
C ILE A 171 13.32 21.31 2.30
N LEU A 172 14.23 21.15 1.33
CA LEU A 172 15.58 20.66 1.54
C LEU A 172 16.58 21.80 1.42
N ASN A 173 17.28 22.14 2.51
CA ASN A 173 18.16 23.31 2.60
C ASN A 173 17.49 24.60 2.07
N GLY A 174 16.19 24.80 2.35
CA GLY A 174 15.42 25.93 1.86
C GLY A 174 14.80 25.75 0.46
N THR A 175 15.16 24.70 -0.30
CA THR A 175 14.64 24.46 -1.64
C THR A 175 13.42 23.51 -1.59
N PRO A 176 12.26 23.89 -2.17
CA PRO A 176 11.12 22.98 -2.31
C PRO A 176 11.48 21.73 -3.10
N ALA A 177 11.10 20.56 -2.59
CA ALA A 177 11.40 19.27 -3.19
C ALA A 177 10.14 18.42 -3.31
N ARG A 178 10.25 17.24 -3.94
CA ARG A 178 9.13 16.29 -4.03
C ARG A 178 8.67 15.89 -2.62
N PRO A 179 7.36 15.59 -2.44
CA PRO A 179 6.85 15.07 -1.19
C PRO A 179 7.63 13.84 -0.71
N HIS A 180 7.65 13.66 0.59
CA HIS A 180 8.25 12.50 1.21
C HIS A 180 7.33 11.28 1.10
N TYR A 181 7.55 10.43 0.12
CA TYR A 181 6.77 9.20 -0.10
C TYR A 181 7.20 8.04 0.81
N GLY A 182 7.58 8.34 2.06
CA GLY A 182 7.95 7.37 3.07
C GLY A 182 7.60 7.87 4.47
N ILE A 183 7.64 6.97 5.43
CA ILE A 183 7.62 7.30 6.85
C ILE A 183 9.03 7.08 7.40
N ASP A 184 9.59 8.08 8.08
CA ASP A 184 10.92 7.97 8.68
C ASP A 184 10.80 7.51 10.14
N LEU A 185 11.38 6.35 10.40
CA LEU A 185 11.40 5.68 11.70
C LEU A 185 12.80 5.83 12.30
N ALA A 186 12.99 6.83 13.16
CA ALA A 186 14.27 7.06 13.85
C ALA A 186 14.50 5.95 14.88
N ALA A 187 15.66 5.29 14.76
CA ALA A 187 16.12 4.21 15.63
C ALA A 187 17.65 4.20 15.67
N PRO A 188 18.27 3.62 16.70
CA PRO A 188 19.72 3.49 16.76
C PRO A 188 20.30 2.80 15.52
N GLN A 189 21.47 3.26 15.07
CA GLN A 189 22.21 2.58 14.00
C GLN A 189 22.48 1.12 14.40
N GLY A 190 22.31 0.18 13.44
CA GLY A 190 22.43 -1.25 13.69
C GLY A 190 21.16 -1.94 14.19
N SER A 191 20.08 -1.19 14.49
CA SER A 191 18.78 -1.80 14.81
C SER A 191 18.33 -2.72 13.68
N VAL A 192 17.78 -3.89 14.02
CA VAL A 192 17.33 -4.89 13.03
C VAL A 192 16.08 -4.39 12.31
N ILE A 193 16.13 -4.37 10.99
CA ILE A 193 14.97 -4.14 10.14
C ILE A 193 14.39 -5.51 9.78
N ARG A 194 13.07 -5.68 9.98
CA ARG A 194 12.36 -6.94 9.71
C ARG A 194 11.35 -6.79 8.58
N ALA A 195 11.10 -7.88 7.86
CA ALA A 195 10.03 -7.95 6.86
C ALA A 195 8.66 -7.74 7.54
N PRO A 196 7.85 -6.76 7.11
CA PRO A 196 6.54 -6.50 7.73
C PRO A 196 5.47 -7.51 7.32
N ALA A 197 5.66 -8.23 6.22
CA ALA A 197 4.82 -9.27 5.66
C ALA A 197 5.69 -10.25 4.87
N ASP A 198 5.13 -11.37 4.47
CA ASP A 198 5.76 -12.27 3.51
C ASP A 198 6.05 -11.53 2.20
N GLY A 199 7.02 -12.00 1.41
CA GLY A 199 7.32 -11.40 0.12
C GLY A 199 8.55 -12.00 -0.54
N ARG A 200 8.87 -11.50 -1.74
CA ARG A 200 10.10 -11.80 -2.46
C ARG A 200 10.97 -10.56 -2.53
N ILE A 201 12.23 -10.70 -2.19
CA ILE A 201 13.23 -9.64 -2.37
C ILE A 201 13.44 -9.44 -3.87
N ASP A 202 12.99 -8.30 -4.38
CA ASP A 202 13.08 -8.03 -5.81
C ASP A 202 14.31 -7.20 -6.18
N PHE A 203 14.79 -6.37 -5.25
CA PHE A 203 15.92 -5.49 -5.48
C PHE A 203 16.73 -5.30 -4.21
N VAL A 204 18.08 -5.36 -4.32
CA VAL A 204 19.02 -5.09 -3.23
C VAL A 204 20.22 -4.35 -3.77
N ARG A 205 20.55 -3.19 -3.21
CA ARG A 205 21.76 -2.41 -3.55
C ARG A 205 22.32 -1.74 -2.29
N PRO A 206 23.63 -1.83 -2.04
CA PRO A 206 24.23 -1.29 -0.81
C PRO A 206 24.52 0.22 -0.87
N ASP A 207 24.61 0.80 -2.07
CA ASP A 207 25.17 2.13 -2.27
C ASP A 207 24.46 2.93 -3.38
N MET A 208 23.18 3.27 -3.14
CA MET A 208 22.44 4.18 -4.00
C MET A 208 22.68 5.62 -3.53
N HIS A 209 22.84 6.57 -4.46
CA HIS A 209 23.18 7.96 -4.13
C HIS A 209 22.20 8.60 -3.14
N PHE A 210 20.90 8.47 -3.38
CA PHE A 210 19.88 9.04 -2.50
C PHE A 210 19.39 8.07 -1.43
N GLU A 211 19.22 6.82 -1.78
CA GLU A 211 18.62 5.81 -0.91
C GLU A 211 19.63 5.13 0.02
N GLY A 212 20.93 5.21 -0.31
CA GLY A 212 21.96 4.44 0.39
C GLY A 212 21.74 2.94 0.21
N GLY A 213 21.86 2.17 1.28
CA GLY A 213 21.48 0.75 1.30
C GLY A 213 19.97 0.62 1.10
N LEU A 214 19.57 -0.06 0.01
CA LEU A 214 18.18 -0.17 -0.43
C LEU A 214 17.77 -1.63 -0.63
N THR A 215 16.63 -2.00 -0.04
CA THR A 215 15.94 -3.28 -0.29
C THR A 215 14.51 -3.00 -0.77
N LEU A 216 14.03 -3.73 -1.79
CA LEU A 216 12.63 -3.76 -2.20
C LEU A 216 12.07 -5.17 -1.99
N ILE A 217 10.86 -5.25 -1.46
CA ILE A 217 10.10 -6.50 -1.30
C ILE A 217 8.82 -6.40 -2.13
N ASP A 218 8.60 -7.35 -3.04
CA ASP A 218 7.33 -7.53 -3.74
C ASP A 218 6.43 -8.48 -2.93
N HIS A 219 5.25 -7.98 -2.54
CA HIS A 219 4.23 -8.69 -1.76
C HIS A 219 3.09 -9.24 -2.62
N GLY A 220 3.26 -9.18 -3.95
CA GLY A 220 2.26 -9.60 -4.93
C GLY A 220 1.49 -8.46 -5.56
N GLN A 221 1.02 -8.70 -6.79
CA GLN A 221 0.17 -7.80 -7.59
C GLN A 221 0.71 -6.36 -7.76
N GLY A 222 2.03 -6.19 -7.61
CA GLY A 222 2.70 -4.90 -7.71
C GLY A 222 2.66 -4.05 -6.45
N LEU A 223 2.36 -4.64 -5.30
CA LEU A 223 2.54 -4.00 -4.01
C LEU A 223 3.96 -4.21 -3.53
N ILE A 224 4.74 -3.14 -3.47
CA ILE A 224 6.18 -3.19 -3.16
C ILE A 224 6.48 -2.28 -1.98
N THR A 225 7.19 -2.82 -0.98
CA THR A 225 7.76 -2.02 0.12
C THR A 225 9.24 -1.77 -0.07
N CYS A 226 9.73 -0.63 0.44
CA CYS A 226 11.11 -0.18 0.27
C CYS A 226 11.71 0.20 1.62
N TYR A 227 12.98 -0.16 1.81
CA TYR A 227 13.74 0.03 3.05
C TYR A 227 15.04 0.74 2.70
N LEU A 228 15.16 2.01 3.10
CA LEU A 228 16.25 2.91 2.72
C LEU A 228 17.20 3.16 3.88
N HIS A 229 18.37 3.70 3.54
CA HIS A 229 19.42 4.18 4.43
C HIS A 229 20.07 3.08 5.28
N GLN A 230 19.95 1.82 4.84
CA GLN A 230 20.51 0.68 5.56
C GLN A 230 22.05 0.73 5.61
N SER A 231 22.60 0.39 6.79
CA SER A 231 24.06 0.22 6.99
C SER A 231 24.54 -1.18 6.61
N GLN A 232 23.64 -2.16 6.59
CA GLN A 232 23.90 -3.55 6.25
C GLN A 232 22.65 -4.16 5.59
N LEU A 233 22.86 -5.02 4.60
CA LEU A 233 21.83 -5.76 3.89
C LEU A 233 22.03 -7.24 4.20
N ASP A 234 21.04 -7.90 4.81
CA ASP A 234 21.12 -9.29 5.25
C ASP A 234 20.40 -10.26 4.30
N VAL A 235 19.90 -9.76 3.17
CA VAL A 235 19.13 -10.50 2.17
C VAL A 235 19.74 -10.37 0.77
N ARG A 236 19.32 -11.26 -0.16
CA ARG A 236 19.71 -11.24 -1.57
C ARG A 236 18.51 -11.20 -2.50
N GLN A 237 18.68 -10.65 -3.68
CA GLN A 237 17.66 -10.63 -4.72
C GLN A 237 17.18 -12.05 -5.06
N GLY A 238 15.87 -12.20 -5.24
CA GLY A 238 15.19 -13.48 -5.49
C GLY A 238 14.83 -14.25 -4.21
N GLN A 239 15.35 -13.88 -3.05
CA GLN A 239 15.05 -14.55 -1.78
C GLN A 239 13.60 -14.35 -1.37
N ARG A 240 12.92 -15.41 -0.96
CA ARG A 240 11.65 -15.34 -0.23
C ARG A 240 11.94 -15.01 1.24
N VAL A 241 11.16 -14.09 1.79
CA VAL A 241 11.16 -13.74 3.20
C VAL A 241 9.78 -13.93 3.78
N ARG A 242 9.72 -14.25 5.08
CA ARG A 242 8.50 -14.32 5.88
C ARG A 242 8.40 -13.09 6.77
N ARG A 243 7.20 -12.74 7.18
CA ARG A 243 6.97 -11.74 8.21
C ARG A 243 7.89 -11.97 9.41
N GLY A 244 8.64 -10.95 9.82
CA GLY A 244 9.57 -10.99 10.94
C GLY A 244 11.01 -11.36 10.58
N ASP A 245 11.27 -11.88 9.38
CA ASP A 245 12.64 -12.20 8.95
C ASP A 245 13.52 -10.94 8.90
N PRO A 246 14.80 -11.02 9.28
CA PRO A 246 15.71 -9.89 9.20
C PRO A 246 16.01 -9.55 7.74
N LEU A 247 15.96 -8.25 7.41
CA LEU A 247 16.27 -7.71 6.09
C LEU A 247 17.64 -7.03 6.04
N GLY A 248 18.05 -6.44 7.16
CA GLY A 248 19.25 -5.62 7.29
C GLY A 248 19.24 -4.78 8.55
N ARG A 249 20.03 -3.69 8.55
CA ARG A 249 20.24 -2.86 9.73
C ARG A 249 19.99 -1.38 9.42
N VAL A 250 19.37 -0.68 10.38
CA VAL A 250 19.25 0.77 10.33
C VAL A 250 20.61 1.42 10.18
N GLY A 251 20.71 2.39 9.30
CA GLY A 251 21.91 3.18 9.05
C GLY A 251 21.59 4.64 8.81
N MET A 252 22.54 5.30 8.14
CA MET A 252 22.47 6.71 7.78
C MET A 252 23.08 6.92 6.38
N THR A 253 23.05 5.90 5.53
CA THR A 253 23.65 5.96 4.18
C THR A 253 22.75 6.73 3.21
N GLY A 254 23.33 7.24 2.11
CA GLY A 254 22.59 8.04 1.14
C GLY A 254 22.24 9.43 1.67
N ARG A 255 21.05 9.96 1.33
CA ARG A 255 20.57 11.28 1.75
C ARG A 255 19.85 11.20 3.09
N ALA A 256 20.59 11.17 4.17
CA ALA A 256 20.11 11.12 5.53
C ALA A 256 20.87 12.10 6.43
N THR A 257 20.24 12.65 7.47
CA THR A 257 20.82 13.55 8.46
C THR A 257 21.05 12.88 9.81
N GLY A 258 20.60 11.66 9.99
CA GLY A 258 20.75 10.86 11.21
C GLY A 258 20.25 9.43 11.01
N PRO A 259 20.57 8.51 11.94
CA PRO A 259 20.15 7.12 11.84
C PRO A 259 18.63 6.96 11.83
N HIS A 260 18.08 6.38 10.77
CA HIS A 260 16.66 6.05 10.64
C HIS A 260 16.42 5.03 9.53
N LEU A 261 15.27 4.39 9.56
CA LEU A 261 14.70 3.68 8.43
C LEU A 261 13.69 4.58 7.72
N CYS A 262 13.87 4.88 6.44
CA CYS A 262 12.80 5.43 5.61
C CYS A 262 12.05 4.24 5.00
N TRP A 263 10.83 3.98 5.51
CA TRP A 263 9.95 2.91 5.04
C TRP A 263 8.93 3.44 4.06
N ARG A 264 8.89 2.84 2.84
CA ARG A 264 8.01 3.28 1.74
C ARG A 264 7.18 2.12 1.24
N MET A 265 6.07 2.46 0.56
CA MET A 265 5.23 1.51 -0.14
C MET A 265 4.76 2.10 -1.46
N LYS A 266 4.73 1.26 -2.49
CA LYS A 266 4.11 1.57 -3.77
C LYS A 266 3.18 0.45 -4.19
N TRP A 267 2.09 0.82 -4.82
CA TRP A 267 1.31 -0.09 -5.63
C TRP A 267 1.37 0.42 -7.07
N ARG A 268 2.08 -0.34 -7.93
CA ARG A 268 2.38 0.08 -9.31
C ARG A 268 3.06 1.45 -9.33
N ASP A 269 2.46 2.46 -9.95
CA ASP A 269 2.93 3.85 -10.02
C ASP A 269 2.50 4.74 -8.84
N ARG A 270 1.60 4.24 -7.97
CA ARG A 270 1.00 4.99 -6.85
C ARG A 270 1.78 4.82 -5.56
N ASN A 271 2.03 5.94 -4.88
CA ASN A 271 2.73 5.94 -3.59
C ASN A 271 1.72 5.84 -2.45
N LEU A 272 1.94 4.90 -1.53
CA LEU A 272 1.03 4.59 -0.43
C LEU A 272 1.73 4.83 0.92
N ASP A 273 0.92 5.17 1.92
CA ASP A 273 1.38 5.22 3.31
C ASP A 273 1.41 3.79 3.89
N PRO A 274 2.62 3.21 4.10
CA PRO A 274 2.73 1.84 4.59
C PRO A 274 2.14 1.66 5.99
N SER A 275 2.09 2.72 6.80
CA SER A 275 1.56 2.65 8.16
C SER A 275 0.06 2.32 8.19
N LEU A 276 -0.67 2.66 7.14
CA LEU A 276 -2.10 2.35 7.04
C LEU A 276 -2.39 0.86 6.83
N MET A 277 -1.41 0.09 6.33
CA MET A 277 -1.57 -1.36 6.16
C MET A 277 -1.18 -2.17 7.39
N VAL A 278 -0.64 -1.52 8.43
CA VAL A 278 -0.32 -2.21 9.70
C VAL A 278 -1.61 -2.69 10.36
N GLY A 279 -1.71 -4.01 10.59
CA GLY A 279 -2.91 -4.65 11.16
C GLY A 279 -4.10 -4.81 10.20
N ALA A 280 -3.96 -4.39 8.93
CA ALA A 280 -5.00 -4.60 7.91
C ALA A 280 -5.14 -6.08 7.53
N GLN A 281 -6.33 -6.47 7.08
CA GLN A 281 -6.59 -7.82 6.57
C GLN A 281 -7.47 -7.74 5.32
N ALA A 282 -7.22 -8.63 4.36
CA ALA A 282 -8.09 -8.77 3.20
C ALA A 282 -9.50 -9.24 3.63
N PRO A 283 -10.57 -8.86 2.92
CA PRO A 283 -11.89 -9.42 3.15
C PRO A 283 -11.83 -10.95 2.99
N LYS A 284 -12.61 -11.66 3.80
CA LYS A 284 -12.79 -13.11 3.59
C LYS A 284 -13.36 -13.34 2.19
N THR A 285 -12.83 -14.34 1.49
CA THR A 285 -13.37 -14.75 0.19
C THR A 285 -14.84 -15.13 0.39
N LEU A 286 -15.71 -14.53 -0.40
CA LEU A 286 -17.12 -14.87 -0.40
C LEU A 286 -17.25 -16.25 -1.07
N ALA A 287 -17.67 -17.24 -0.29
CA ALA A 287 -17.90 -18.60 -0.77
C ALA A 287 -19.07 -18.66 -1.76
#